data_cbb5150ef567cdddcd4b63af11175298
#
_entry.id   cbb5150ef567cdddcd4b63af11175298
#
_cell.length_a   1.000
_cell.length_b   1.000
_cell.length_c   1.000
_cell.angle_alpha   90.00
_cell.angle_beta   90.00
_cell.angle_gamma   90.00
#
_symmetry.space_group_name_H-M   'P 1'
#
loop_
_entity.id
_entity.type
_entity.pdbx_description
1 polymer ?
#
loop_
_entity_poly.entity_id
_entity_poly.type
_entity_poly.pdbx_seq_one_letter_code
_entity_poly.pdbx_strand_id
1 'polypeptide(L)'
;MPRYFLLRVLYTLPVIWLVVSLVFLLIHLVPGDPILQMLGEGAPVTDVQAARHAYGLDLPLGRQYLNYWGGVLRGDLGPSLRFNQSVTRLIAQRYPYTLELTLAALLVAILLSVPAGVRSAQRRNQWDDRALSVVSLFGLSFPNFALGPILILFFAIKLGWLPVSGSGGFAHMVLPAITMGGALAAILTRMVRTSMLEELGQDYIRTARAKGLSERKVVYGHALRNAMIPVITVLGLQFGALLAGAIVTETIFSWPGIGRLTIQAISNRDYYLVQGCILAIGLTYVAVNFLTDLLYSVANPRIRQ
;
A
#
# COMPACT_ATOMS: atom_id res chain seq x y z
N MET A 1 -15.84 -12.94 -20.54
CA MET A 1 -14.72 -11.97 -20.41
C MET A 1 -15.17 -10.51 -20.62
N PRO A 2 -15.70 -10.05 -21.79
CA PRO A 2 -15.97 -8.63 -22.01
C PRO A 2 -17.02 -8.04 -21.05
N ARG A 3 -18.09 -8.80 -20.76
CA ARG A 3 -19.16 -8.35 -19.85
C ARG A 3 -18.68 -8.12 -18.41
N TYR A 4 -17.86 -9.03 -17.87
CA TYR A 4 -17.30 -8.89 -16.53
C TYR A 4 -16.38 -7.68 -16.43
N PHE A 5 -15.47 -7.51 -17.42
CA PHE A 5 -14.59 -6.36 -17.51
C PHE A 5 -15.38 -5.03 -17.59
N LEU A 6 -16.38 -4.96 -18.47
CA LEU A 6 -17.26 -3.79 -18.59
C LEU A 6 -17.96 -3.44 -17.29
N LEU A 7 -18.54 -4.44 -16.61
CA LEU A 7 -19.19 -4.23 -15.31
C LEU A 7 -18.21 -3.72 -14.25
N ARG A 8 -16.98 -4.27 -14.20
CA ARG A 8 -15.95 -3.80 -13.26
C ARG A 8 -15.52 -2.36 -13.53
N VAL A 9 -15.31 -2.00 -14.79
CA VAL A 9 -15.04 -0.61 -15.19
C VAL A 9 -16.19 0.29 -14.74
N LEU A 10 -17.43 -0.12 -15.01
CA LEU A 10 -18.63 0.65 -14.66
C LEU A 10 -18.75 0.87 -13.14
N TYR A 11 -18.45 -0.13 -12.32
CA TYR A 11 -18.46 0.00 -10.86
C TYR A 11 -17.26 0.80 -10.31
N THR A 12 -16.14 0.84 -11.03
CA THR A 12 -14.95 1.61 -10.62
C THR A 12 -15.14 3.11 -10.85
N LEU A 13 -15.88 3.53 -11.88
CA LEU A 13 -16.11 4.94 -12.18
C LEU A 13 -16.78 5.73 -11.04
N PRO A 14 -17.87 5.24 -10.40
CA PRO A 14 -18.45 5.92 -9.23
C PRO A 14 -17.48 6.02 -8.06
N VAL A 15 -16.61 5.03 -7.86
CA VAL A 15 -15.60 5.04 -6.79
C VAL A 15 -14.54 6.13 -7.08
N ILE A 16 -14.05 6.22 -8.31
CA ILE A 16 -13.12 7.29 -8.72
C ILE A 16 -13.78 8.65 -8.52
N TRP A 17 -15.03 8.80 -8.98
CA TRP A 17 -15.78 10.05 -8.80
C TRP A 17 -15.90 10.42 -7.32
N LEU A 18 -16.23 9.46 -6.47
CA LEU A 18 -16.34 9.67 -5.02
C LEU A 18 -15.00 10.08 -4.41
N VAL A 19 -13.91 9.39 -4.74
CA VAL A 19 -12.56 9.70 -4.24
C VAL A 19 -12.16 11.13 -4.63
N VAL A 20 -12.30 11.50 -5.91
CA VAL A 20 -11.96 12.84 -6.41
C VAL A 20 -12.82 13.90 -5.72
N SER A 21 -14.13 13.64 -5.53
CA SER A 21 -15.04 14.57 -4.87
C SER A 21 -14.74 14.77 -3.38
N LEU A 22 -14.44 13.66 -2.66
CA LEU A 22 -14.05 13.73 -1.25
C LEU A 22 -12.73 14.48 -1.07
N VAL A 23 -11.75 14.22 -1.94
CA VAL A 23 -10.47 14.91 -1.92
C VAL A 23 -10.64 16.40 -2.24
N PHE A 24 -11.53 16.77 -3.17
CA PHE A 24 -11.88 18.16 -3.41
C PHE A 24 -12.46 18.84 -2.15
N LEU A 25 -13.35 18.17 -1.45
CA LEU A 25 -13.99 18.70 -0.25
C LEU A 25 -13.00 18.88 0.92
N LEU A 26 -11.87 18.18 0.95
CA LEU A 26 -10.90 18.29 2.05
C LEU A 26 -10.46 19.72 2.32
N ILE A 27 -10.18 20.52 1.28
CA ILE A 27 -9.77 21.92 1.45
C ILE A 27 -10.90 22.77 2.09
N HIS A 28 -12.15 22.45 1.78
CA HIS A 28 -13.32 23.20 2.24
C HIS A 28 -13.80 22.77 3.63
N LEU A 29 -13.43 21.56 4.08
CA LEU A 29 -13.80 21.02 5.39
C LEU A 29 -12.81 21.42 6.50
N VAL A 30 -11.58 21.80 6.13
CA VAL A 30 -10.59 22.23 7.11
C VAL A 30 -11.00 23.61 7.66
N PRO A 31 -11.14 23.77 8.99
CA PRO A 31 -11.51 25.05 9.58
C PRO A 31 -10.41 26.09 9.37
N GLY A 32 -10.81 27.30 8.96
CA GLY A 32 -9.93 28.43 8.65
C GLY A 32 -9.77 28.66 7.15
N ASP A 33 -9.18 29.81 6.82
CA ASP A 33 -8.89 30.19 5.44
C ASP A 33 -7.58 29.53 4.99
N PRO A 34 -7.61 28.63 3.98
CA PRO A 34 -6.42 27.93 3.52
C PRO A 34 -5.32 28.90 3.05
N ILE A 35 -5.67 30.04 2.46
CA ILE A 35 -4.70 31.03 1.98
C ILE A 35 -4.01 31.74 3.16
N LEU A 36 -4.78 32.16 4.18
CA LEU A 36 -4.22 32.79 5.38
C LEU A 36 -3.31 31.80 6.14
N GLN A 37 -3.68 30.52 6.18
CA GLN A 37 -2.85 29.51 6.82
C GLN A 37 -1.56 29.22 6.02
N MET A 38 -1.58 29.34 4.71
CA MET A 38 -0.41 29.19 3.83
C MET A 38 0.54 30.38 3.89
N LEU A 39 0.01 31.62 3.84
CA LEU A 39 0.80 32.84 3.81
C LEU A 39 1.17 33.36 5.20
N GLY A 40 0.44 32.94 6.25
CA GLY A 40 0.55 33.42 7.59
C GLY A 40 -0.46 34.54 7.92
N GLU A 41 -0.85 34.64 9.19
CA GLU A 41 -1.89 35.61 9.65
C GLU A 41 -1.51 37.07 9.45
N GLY A 42 -0.21 37.37 9.27
CA GLY A 42 0.30 38.73 9.04
C GLY A 42 0.49 39.08 7.55
N ALA A 43 0.02 38.27 6.63
CA ALA A 43 0.20 38.55 5.20
C ALA A 43 -0.61 39.76 4.75
N PRO A 44 -0.05 40.60 3.84
CA PRO A 44 -0.79 41.74 3.28
C PRO A 44 -2.09 41.27 2.62
N VAL A 45 -3.15 42.04 2.76
CA VAL A 45 -4.49 41.75 2.20
C VAL A 45 -4.41 41.59 0.67
N THR A 46 -3.55 42.36 0.03
CA THR A 46 -3.28 42.31 -1.41
C THR A 46 -2.75 40.93 -1.84
N ASP A 47 -1.82 40.37 -1.05
CA ASP A 47 -1.19 39.08 -1.37
C ASP A 47 -2.17 37.93 -1.15
N VAL A 48 -2.99 38.03 -0.10
CA VAL A 48 -4.08 37.07 0.18
C VAL A 48 -5.11 37.06 -0.94
N GLN A 49 -5.53 38.24 -1.44
CA GLN A 49 -6.48 38.35 -2.55
C GLN A 49 -5.85 37.81 -3.86
N ALA A 50 -4.61 38.17 -4.16
CA ALA A 50 -3.90 37.67 -5.31
C ALA A 50 -3.76 36.15 -5.30
N ALA A 51 -3.44 35.59 -4.13
CA ALA A 51 -3.36 34.13 -3.97
C ALA A 51 -4.74 33.47 -4.13
N ARG A 52 -5.81 34.03 -3.54
CA ARG A 52 -7.18 33.50 -3.73
C ARG A 52 -7.56 33.45 -5.20
N HIS A 53 -7.26 34.52 -5.94
CA HIS A 53 -7.54 34.58 -7.37
C HIS A 53 -6.69 33.57 -8.17
N ALA A 54 -5.40 33.46 -7.86
CA ALA A 54 -4.49 32.55 -8.52
C ALA A 54 -4.90 31.07 -8.33
N TYR A 55 -5.48 30.73 -7.16
CA TYR A 55 -5.99 29.39 -6.86
C TYR A 55 -7.48 29.19 -7.19
N GLY A 56 -8.15 30.25 -7.70
CA GLY A 56 -9.56 30.20 -8.07
C GLY A 56 -10.51 29.97 -6.89
N LEU A 57 -10.07 30.28 -5.66
CA LEU A 57 -10.88 30.14 -4.43
C LEU A 57 -11.91 31.26 -4.26
N ASP A 58 -11.85 32.29 -5.09
CA ASP A 58 -12.83 33.35 -5.25
C ASP A 58 -14.03 32.94 -6.13
N LEU A 59 -13.92 31.84 -6.86
CA LEU A 59 -14.97 31.34 -7.73
C LEU A 59 -16.07 30.60 -6.92
N PRO A 60 -17.31 30.51 -7.44
CA PRO A 60 -18.36 29.66 -6.87
C PRO A 60 -17.90 28.20 -6.79
N LEU A 61 -18.28 27.49 -5.70
CA LEU A 61 -17.88 26.11 -5.42
C LEU A 61 -18.07 25.16 -6.63
N GLY A 62 -19.17 25.30 -7.36
CA GLY A 62 -19.42 24.47 -8.55
C GLY A 62 -18.36 24.67 -9.65
N ARG A 63 -17.88 25.91 -9.85
CA ARG A 63 -16.79 26.19 -10.81
C ARG A 63 -15.45 25.68 -10.30
N GLN A 64 -15.17 25.85 -9.01
CA GLN A 64 -13.96 25.26 -8.41
C GLN A 64 -13.92 23.75 -8.61
N TYR A 65 -15.05 23.05 -8.38
CA TYR A 65 -15.18 21.60 -8.57
C TYR A 65 -14.93 21.18 -10.03
N LEU A 66 -15.55 21.89 -10.98
CA LEU A 66 -15.34 21.59 -12.41
C LEU A 66 -13.89 21.86 -12.86
N ASN A 67 -13.28 22.96 -12.37
CA ASN A 67 -11.87 23.26 -12.63
C ASN A 67 -10.95 22.20 -12.05
N TYR A 68 -11.23 21.75 -10.83
CA TYR A 68 -10.48 20.66 -10.18
C TYR A 68 -10.55 19.36 -10.99
N TRP A 69 -11.75 18.94 -11.43
CA TRP A 69 -11.92 17.81 -12.31
C TRP A 69 -11.16 17.98 -13.64
N GLY A 70 -11.24 19.16 -14.23
CA GLY A 70 -10.49 19.49 -15.43
C GLY A 70 -8.97 19.39 -15.22
N GLY A 71 -8.47 19.79 -14.07
CA GLY A 71 -7.07 19.62 -13.66
C GLY A 71 -6.69 18.16 -13.50
N VAL A 72 -7.46 17.40 -12.75
CA VAL A 72 -7.24 15.95 -12.53
C VAL A 72 -7.16 15.19 -13.85
N LEU A 73 -8.11 15.44 -14.79
CA LEU A 73 -8.14 14.78 -16.08
C LEU A 73 -6.95 15.14 -16.99
N ARG A 74 -6.38 16.32 -16.82
CA ARG A 74 -5.17 16.77 -17.55
C ARG A 74 -3.86 16.41 -16.85
N GLY A 75 -3.95 15.86 -15.63
CA GLY A 75 -2.77 15.59 -14.79
C GLY A 75 -2.15 16.84 -14.19
N ASP A 76 -2.86 17.97 -14.16
CA ASP A 76 -2.46 19.20 -13.52
C ASP A 76 -3.17 19.38 -12.18
N LEU A 77 -2.43 19.16 -11.09
CA LEU A 77 -2.93 19.27 -9.72
C LEU A 77 -2.61 20.63 -9.08
N GLY A 78 -2.18 21.60 -9.89
CA GLY A 78 -1.82 22.93 -9.45
C GLY A 78 -0.41 23.06 -8.87
N PRO A 79 -0.02 24.27 -8.47
CA PRO A 79 1.29 24.55 -7.88
C PRO A 79 1.32 24.31 -6.38
N SER A 80 2.46 23.86 -5.86
CA SER A 80 2.79 23.89 -4.44
C SER A 80 3.45 25.23 -4.11
N LEU A 81 2.90 25.98 -3.15
CA LEU A 81 3.48 27.27 -2.72
C LEU A 81 4.78 27.10 -1.94
N ARG A 82 4.94 26.01 -1.21
CA ARG A 82 6.13 25.79 -0.36
C ARG A 82 7.33 25.27 -1.15
N PHE A 83 7.08 24.45 -2.18
CA PHE A 83 8.15 23.84 -2.98
C PHE A 83 8.39 24.57 -4.30
N ASN A 84 7.60 25.58 -4.66
CA ASN A 84 7.66 26.32 -5.93
C ASN A 84 7.71 25.38 -7.18
N GLN A 85 7.01 24.28 -7.12
CA GLN A 85 6.93 23.26 -8.17
C GLN A 85 5.49 22.78 -8.35
N SER A 86 5.19 22.22 -9.51
CA SER A 86 3.91 21.54 -9.73
C SER A 86 3.75 20.36 -8.78
N VAL A 87 2.56 20.24 -8.17
CA VAL A 87 2.18 19.12 -7.30
C VAL A 87 2.35 17.79 -8.04
N THR A 88 1.92 17.73 -9.30
CA THR A 88 2.07 16.53 -10.15
C THR A 88 3.53 16.10 -10.27
N ARG A 89 4.45 17.06 -10.47
CA ARG A 89 5.88 16.77 -10.57
C ARG A 89 6.46 16.24 -9.25
N LEU A 90 6.10 16.86 -8.14
CA LEU A 90 6.53 16.42 -6.80
C LEU A 90 6.07 14.99 -6.52
N ILE A 91 4.82 14.67 -6.85
CA ILE A 91 4.27 13.33 -6.69
C ILE A 91 5.01 12.35 -7.62
N ALA A 92 5.17 12.67 -8.90
CA ALA A 92 5.86 11.80 -9.85
C ALA A 92 7.30 11.48 -9.45
N GLN A 93 8.00 12.40 -8.79
CA GLN A 93 9.35 12.16 -8.27
C GLN A 93 9.39 11.25 -7.05
N ARG A 94 8.33 11.24 -6.22
CA ARG A 94 8.27 10.49 -4.95
C ARG A 94 7.57 9.16 -5.06
N TYR A 95 6.64 9.06 -6.00
CA TYR A 95 5.79 7.87 -6.17
C TYR A 95 6.57 6.57 -6.45
N PRO A 96 7.63 6.56 -7.29
CA PRO A 96 8.42 5.35 -7.53
C PRO A 96 9.03 4.76 -6.24
N TYR A 97 9.48 5.59 -5.32
CA TYR A 97 10.05 5.15 -4.05
C TYR A 97 9.04 4.40 -3.17
N THR A 98 7.79 4.89 -3.13
CA THR A 98 6.71 4.19 -2.39
C THR A 98 6.37 2.86 -3.04
N LEU A 99 6.29 2.80 -4.37
CA LEU A 99 6.07 1.55 -5.09
C LEU A 99 7.20 0.55 -4.87
N GLU A 100 8.44 0.99 -4.97
CA GLU A 100 9.63 0.16 -4.72
C GLU A 100 9.59 -0.45 -3.31
N LEU A 101 9.34 0.38 -2.29
CA LEU A 101 9.25 -0.08 -0.91
C LEU A 101 8.07 -1.05 -0.70
N THR A 102 6.92 -0.76 -1.28
CA THR A 102 5.74 -1.62 -1.17
C THR A 102 5.96 -2.98 -1.82
N LEU A 103 6.57 -3.01 -3.01
CA LEU A 103 6.93 -4.25 -3.69
C LEU A 103 7.98 -5.05 -2.91
N ALA A 104 8.98 -4.37 -2.35
CA ALA A 104 9.97 -5.02 -1.48
C ALA A 104 9.32 -5.61 -0.22
N ALA A 105 8.40 -4.89 0.41
CA ALA A 105 7.66 -5.40 1.57
C ALA A 105 6.81 -6.62 1.23
N LEU A 106 6.13 -6.62 0.07
CA LEU A 106 5.40 -7.80 -0.42
C LEU A 106 6.33 -8.99 -0.67
N LEU A 107 7.48 -8.76 -1.28
CA LEU A 107 8.46 -9.80 -1.52
C LEU A 107 8.95 -10.40 -0.19
N VAL A 108 9.30 -9.57 0.78
CA VAL A 108 9.67 -10.01 2.14
C VAL A 108 8.54 -10.83 2.76
N ALA A 109 7.30 -10.35 2.68
CA ALA A 109 6.15 -11.05 3.24
C ALA A 109 5.97 -12.45 2.61
N ILE A 110 6.10 -12.57 1.29
CA ILE A 110 5.99 -13.86 0.57
C ILE A 110 7.16 -14.79 0.93
N LEU A 111 8.39 -14.27 0.91
CA LEU A 111 9.59 -15.06 1.20
C LEU A 111 9.61 -15.62 2.63
N LEU A 112 9.01 -14.91 3.58
CA LEU A 112 8.89 -15.38 4.96
C LEU A 112 7.67 -16.29 5.14
N SER A 113 6.51 -15.90 4.61
CA SER A 113 5.25 -16.58 4.91
C SER A 113 5.08 -17.92 4.22
N VAL A 114 5.48 -18.03 2.94
CA VAL A 114 5.25 -19.26 2.18
C VAL A 114 6.04 -20.43 2.75
N PRO A 115 7.38 -20.35 2.97
CA PRO A 115 8.11 -21.43 3.60
C PRO A 115 7.63 -21.76 5.01
N ALA A 116 7.35 -20.72 5.81
CA ALA A 116 6.89 -20.88 7.18
C ALA A 116 5.51 -21.57 7.24
N GLY A 117 4.55 -21.15 6.41
CA GLY A 117 3.22 -21.72 6.35
C GLY A 117 3.21 -23.17 5.84
N VAL A 118 3.99 -23.45 4.80
CA VAL A 118 4.16 -24.82 4.28
C VAL A 118 4.77 -25.75 5.33
N ARG A 119 5.86 -25.31 6.00
CA ARG A 119 6.49 -26.10 7.06
C ARG A 119 5.54 -26.33 8.23
N SER A 120 4.81 -25.32 8.67
CA SER A 120 3.82 -25.40 9.72
C SER A 120 2.71 -26.41 9.37
N ALA A 121 2.22 -26.42 8.12
CA ALA A 121 1.21 -27.36 7.67
C ALA A 121 1.73 -28.82 7.59
N GLN A 122 2.96 -29.03 7.09
CA GLN A 122 3.59 -30.36 7.00
C GLN A 122 3.84 -30.96 8.38
N ARG A 123 4.16 -30.14 9.37
CA ARG A 123 4.48 -30.54 10.74
C ARG A 123 3.38 -30.18 11.74
N ARG A 124 2.13 -30.36 11.33
CA ARG A 124 0.95 -30.03 12.11
C ARG A 124 1.07 -30.58 13.54
N ASN A 125 0.77 -29.72 14.54
CA ASN A 125 0.81 -30.00 15.98
C ASN A 125 2.20 -30.33 16.56
N GLN A 126 3.28 -30.28 15.76
CA GLN A 126 4.64 -30.41 16.27
C GLN A 126 5.15 -29.06 16.81
N TRP A 127 6.35 -29.06 17.40
CA TRP A 127 6.92 -27.86 18.00
C TRP A 127 7.17 -26.75 16.98
N ASP A 128 7.59 -27.06 15.75
CA ASP A 128 7.77 -26.10 14.65
C ASP A 128 6.45 -25.36 14.36
N ASP A 129 5.34 -26.08 14.26
CA ASP A 129 4.01 -25.51 14.02
C ASP A 129 3.58 -24.58 15.15
N ARG A 130 3.81 -24.99 16.39
CA ARG A 130 3.52 -24.16 17.57
C ARG A 130 4.40 -22.92 17.61
N ALA A 131 5.70 -23.06 17.39
CA ALA A 131 6.65 -21.94 17.36
C ALA A 131 6.29 -20.91 16.28
N LEU A 132 6.04 -21.36 15.03
CA LEU A 132 5.65 -20.48 13.93
C LEU A 132 4.29 -19.81 14.17
N SER A 133 3.35 -20.51 14.80
CA SER A 133 2.06 -19.92 15.19
C SER A 133 2.22 -18.85 16.26
N VAL A 134 3.05 -19.06 17.26
CA VAL A 134 3.37 -18.06 18.29
C VAL A 134 4.06 -16.86 17.69
N VAL A 135 5.09 -17.05 16.85
CA VAL A 135 5.78 -15.96 16.16
C VAL A 135 4.81 -15.15 15.28
N SER A 136 3.93 -15.83 14.55
CA SER A 136 2.90 -15.15 13.75
C SER A 136 1.92 -14.36 14.63
N LEU A 137 1.55 -14.87 15.80
CA LEU A 137 0.68 -14.14 16.72
C LEU A 137 1.37 -12.88 17.27
N PHE A 138 2.64 -12.98 17.65
CA PHE A 138 3.44 -11.81 18.06
C PHE A 138 3.56 -10.80 16.92
N GLY A 139 3.83 -11.24 15.69
CA GLY A 139 3.92 -10.37 14.52
C GLY A 139 2.62 -9.60 14.22
N LEU A 140 1.46 -10.19 14.51
CA LEU A 140 0.15 -9.54 14.39
C LEU A 140 -0.12 -8.54 15.51
N SER A 141 0.32 -8.86 16.72
CA SER A 141 0.07 -8.03 17.90
C SER A 141 1.02 -6.83 18.00
N PHE A 142 2.13 -6.88 17.27
CA PHE A 142 3.16 -5.85 17.36
C PHE A 142 2.86 -4.69 16.39
N PRO A 143 2.75 -3.45 16.87
CA PRO A 143 2.51 -2.31 15.99
C PRO A 143 3.68 -2.07 15.03
N ASN A 144 3.40 -1.89 13.73
CA ASN A 144 4.44 -1.66 12.72
C ASN A 144 5.36 -0.48 13.05
N PHE A 145 4.80 0.59 13.64
CA PHE A 145 5.58 1.77 14.00
C PHE A 145 6.60 1.51 15.13
N ALA A 146 6.40 0.49 15.95
CA ALA A 146 7.33 0.12 17.01
C ALA A 146 8.44 -0.82 16.50
N LEU A 147 8.15 -1.65 15.49
CA LEU A 147 9.13 -2.57 14.92
C LEU A 147 10.28 -1.83 14.22
N GLY A 148 9.97 -0.75 13.48
CA GLY A 148 10.97 0.04 12.77
C GLY A 148 12.11 0.55 13.67
N PRO A 149 11.83 1.32 14.73
CA PRO A 149 12.84 1.78 15.68
C PRO A 149 13.65 0.65 16.35
N ILE A 150 13.01 -0.49 16.64
CA ILE A 150 13.71 -1.65 17.22
C ILE A 150 14.70 -2.24 16.21
N LEU A 151 14.30 -2.41 14.95
CA LEU A 151 15.20 -2.89 13.91
C LEU A 151 16.37 -1.91 13.66
N ILE A 152 16.12 -0.60 13.67
CA ILE A 152 17.16 0.43 13.60
C ILE A 152 18.13 0.26 14.76
N LEU A 153 17.63 0.17 16.00
CA LEU A 153 18.48 0.03 17.19
C LEU A 153 19.41 -1.17 17.10
N PHE A 154 18.87 -2.33 16.69
CA PHE A 154 19.67 -3.57 16.64
C PHE A 154 20.57 -3.61 15.42
N PHE A 155 20.05 -3.47 14.21
CA PHE A 155 20.79 -3.74 12.99
C PHE A 155 21.60 -2.55 12.48
N ALA A 156 21.14 -1.32 12.72
CA ALA A 156 21.85 -0.14 12.27
C ALA A 156 22.80 0.42 13.36
N ILE A 157 22.32 0.57 14.60
CA ILE A 157 23.11 1.22 15.67
C ILE A 157 24.03 0.24 16.38
N LYS A 158 23.50 -0.92 16.88
CA LYS A 158 24.32 -1.86 17.65
C LYS A 158 25.25 -2.71 16.78
N LEU A 159 24.76 -3.21 15.65
CA LEU A 159 25.53 -4.10 14.78
C LEU A 159 26.24 -3.35 13.65
N GLY A 160 25.79 -2.16 13.25
CA GLY A 160 26.35 -1.40 12.15
C GLY A 160 26.23 -2.06 10.77
N TRP A 161 25.29 -3.02 10.60
CA TRP A 161 25.16 -3.79 9.37
C TRP A 161 24.39 -3.06 8.28
N LEU A 162 23.43 -2.26 8.66
CA LEU A 162 22.49 -1.60 7.76
C LEU A 162 22.39 -0.11 8.08
N PRO A 163 22.05 0.74 7.11
CA PRO A 163 21.89 2.17 7.34
C PRO A 163 20.64 2.47 8.20
N VAL A 164 20.71 3.55 8.98
CA VAL A 164 19.63 4.00 9.85
C VAL A 164 18.43 4.52 9.04
N SER A 165 18.70 5.28 7.96
CA SER A 165 17.66 6.01 7.21
C SER A 165 18.16 6.45 5.83
N GLY A 166 17.24 6.98 5.01
CA GLY A 166 17.53 7.51 3.68
C GLY A 166 17.26 6.51 2.56
N SER A 167 17.69 6.87 1.34
CA SER A 167 17.51 6.08 0.12
C SER A 167 18.84 6.09 -0.66
N GLY A 168 19.68 5.13 -0.45
CA GLY A 168 21.01 5.04 -1.08
C GLY A 168 21.31 3.66 -1.66
N GLY A 169 20.27 2.91 -2.08
CA GLY A 169 20.40 1.58 -2.64
C GLY A 169 19.77 0.48 -1.79
N PHE A 170 20.04 -0.78 -2.14
CA PHE A 170 19.37 -1.95 -1.56
C PHE A 170 19.45 -2.01 -0.04
N ALA A 171 20.60 -1.68 0.56
CA ALA A 171 20.79 -1.74 2.01
C ALA A 171 19.82 -0.83 2.79
N HIS A 172 19.47 0.34 2.23
CA HIS A 172 18.51 1.28 2.85
C HIS A 172 17.07 0.77 2.81
N MET A 173 16.75 -0.14 1.88
CA MET A 173 15.41 -0.68 1.71
C MET A 173 15.13 -1.86 2.65
N VAL A 174 16.15 -2.58 3.12
CA VAL A 174 16.00 -3.83 3.87
C VAL A 174 15.19 -3.64 5.16
N LEU A 175 15.57 -2.71 6.03
CA LEU A 175 14.86 -2.49 7.30
C LEU A 175 13.43 -1.97 7.10
N PRO A 176 13.18 -0.96 6.24
CA PRO A 176 11.81 -0.54 5.90
C PRO A 176 10.95 -1.67 5.34
N ALA A 177 11.49 -2.47 4.41
CA ALA A 177 10.76 -3.58 3.81
C ALA A 177 10.40 -4.68 4.81
N ILE A 178 11.31 -5.02 5.74
CA ILE A 178 11.06 -5.98 6.84
C ILE A 178 10.01 -5.40 7.79
N THR A 179 10.07 -4.11 8.11
CA THR A 179 9.12 -3.44 9.00
C THR A 179 7.69 -3.54 8.44
N MET A 180 7.50 -3.22 7.16
CA MET A 180 6.19 -3.29 6.51
C MET A 180 5.76 -4.73 6.21
N GLY A 181 6.67 -5.53 5.68
CA GLY A 181 6.39 -6.90 5.24
C GLY A 181 6.22 -7.88 6.40
N GLY A 182 6.80 -7.61 7.57
CA GLY A 182 6.79 -8.52 8.71
C GLY A 182 5.39 -8.80 9.27
N ALA A 183 4.57 -7.77 9.45
CA ALA A 183 3.19 -7.94 9.90
C ALA A 183 2.34 -8.68 8.84
N LEU A 184 2.52 -8.34 7.56
CA LEU A 184 1.86 -9.06 6.48
C LEU A 184 2.32 -10.52 6.40
N ALA A 185 3.61 -10.80 6.62
CA ALA A 185 4.14 -12.16 6.67
C ALA A 185 3.44 -13.01 7.74
N ALA A 186 3.13 -12.44 8.89
CA ALA A 186 2.41 -13.11 9.96
C ALA A 186 0.98 -13.53 9.54
N ILE A 187 0.24 -12.63 8.89
CA ILE A 187 -1.10 -12.91 8.34
C ILE A 187 -1.03 -14.02 7.30
N LEU A 188 -0.12 -13.86 6.33
CA LEU A 188 0.02 -14.80 5.22
C LEU A 188 0.52 -16.17 5.67
N THR A 189 1.40 -16.26 6.68
CA THR A 189 1.87 -17.54 7.23
C THR A 189 0.70 -18.38 7.72
N ARG A 190 -0.22 -17.78 8.48
CA ARG A 190 -1.41 -18.47 8.97
C ARG A 190 -2.34 -18.89 7.84
N MET A 191 -2.50 -18.03 6.85
CA MET A 191 -3.33 -18.31 5.69
C MET A 191 -2.76 -19.45 4.83
N VAL A 192 -1.46 -19.39 4.49
CA VAL A 192 -0.77 -20.47 3.77
C VAL A 192 -0.90 -21.78 4.55
N ARG A 193 -0.68 -21.76 5.88
CA ARG A 193 -0.84 -22.94 6.72
C ARG A 193 -2.24 -23.55 6.60
N THR A 194 -3.29 -22.73 6.74
CA THR A 194 -4.69 -23.21 6.69
C THR A 194 -5.01 -23.78 5.31
N SER A 195 -4.73 -23.05 4.25
CA SER A 195 -4.96 -23.50 2.88
C SER A 195 -4.16 -24.76 2.53
N MET A 196 -2.92 -24.86 3.00
CA MET A 196 -2.10 -26.07 2.81
C MET A 196 -2.69 -27.29 3.55
N LEU A 197 -3.21 -27.12 4.77
CA LEU A 197 -3.85 -28.21 5.51
C LEU A 197 -5.11 -28.71 4.81
N GLU A 198 -5.91 -27.81 4.26
CA GLU A 198 -7.09 -28.15 3.47
C GLU A 198 -6.71 -28.93 2.20
N GLU A 199 -5.73 -28.45 1.45
CA GLU A 199 -5.29 -29.08 0.22
C GLU A 199 -4.62 -30.44 0.45
N LEU A 200 -3.77 -30.57 1.46
CA LEU A 200 -3.11 -31.82 1.82
C LEU A 200 -4.10 -32.93 2.22
N GLY A 201 -5.31 -32.59 2.62
CA GLY A 201 -6.40 -33.52 2.93
C GLY A 201 -7.20 -34.02 1.74
N GLN A 202 -7.04 -33.45 0.54
CA GLN A 202 -7.83 -33.75 -0.65
C GLN A 202 -7.48 -35.11 -1.30
N ASP A 203 -8.46 -35.71 -1.97
CA ASP A 203 -8.29 -37.04 -2.60
C ASP A 203 -7.28 -37.06 -3.75
N TYR A 204 -7.12 -35.94 -4.48
CA TYR A 204 -6.11 -35.85 -5.53
C TYR A 204 -4.67 -35.93 -4.97
N ILE A 205 -4.46 -35.49 -3.73
CA ILE A 205 -3.17 -35.62 -3.02
C ILE A 205 -2.94 -37.08 -2.63
N ARG A 206 -3.98 -37.79 -2.14
CA ARG A 206 -3.89 -39.22 -1.88
C ARG A 206 -3.55 -40.01 -3.14
N THR A 207 -4.19 -39.67 -4.25
CA THR A 207 -3.91 -40.26 -5.56
C THR A 207 -2.48 -39.99 -6.02
N ALA A 208 -1.97 -38.79 -5.84
CA ALA A 208 -0.59 -38.42 -6.18
C ALA A 208 0.44 -39.27 -5.40
N ARG A 209 0.18 -39.46 -4.08
CA ARG A 209 1.02 -40.33 -3.22
C ARG A 209 0.93 -41.78 -3.64
N ALA A 210 -0.27 -42.27 -3.95
CA ALA A 210 -0.48 -43.63 -4.43
C ALA A 210 0.24 -43.94 -5.76
N LYS A 211 0.41 -42.93 -6.61
CA LYS A 211 1.21 -43.01 -7.86
C LYS A 211 2.72 -42.96 -7.62
N GLY A 212 3.20 -42.94 -6.38
CA GLY A 212 4.62 -42.95 -6.02
C GLY A 212 5.35 -41.63 -6.21
N LEU A 213 4.63 -40.50 -6.29
CA LEU A 213 5.28 -39.19 -6.37
C LEU A 213 5.97 -38.85 -5.03
N SER A 214 7.18 -38.30 -5.12
CA SER A 214 7.90 -37.84 -3.93
C SER A 214 7.13 -36.75 -3.17
N GLU A 215 7.22 -36.76 -1.83
CA GLU A 215 6.49 -35.83 -0.99
C GLU A 215 6.79 -34.36 -1.35
N ARG A 216 8.02 -34.04 -1.77
CA ARG A 216 8.38 -32.72 -2.28
C ARG A 216 7.55 -32.31 -3.51
N LYS A 217 7.33 -33.22 -4.47
CA LYS A 217 6.49 -32.96 -5.64
C LYS A 217 5.03 -32.83 -5.26
N VAL A 218 4.54 -33.65 -4.32
CA VAL A 218 3.17 -33.58 -3.81
C VAL A 218 2.91 -32.24 -3.15
N VAL A 219 3.79 -31.80 -2.23
CA VAL A 219 3.63 -30.56 -1.48
C VAL A 219 3.78 -29.33 -2.36
N TYR A 220 4.93 -29.18 -3.03
CA TYR A 220 5.25 -27.95 -3.76
C TYR A 220 4.66 -27.91 -5.18
N GLY A 221 4.50 -29.06 -5.83
CA GLY A 221 3.97 -29.15 -7.19
C GLY A 221 2.45 -29.22 -7.27
N HIS A 222 1.80 -29.83 -6.29
CA HIS A 222 0.35 -30.05 -6.30
C HIS A 222 -0.38 -29.26 -5.22
N ALA A 223 -0.08 -29.46 -3.94
CA ALA A 223 -0.82 -28.81 -2.85
C ALA A 223 -0.59 -27.30 -2.80
N LEU A 224 0.67 -26.83 -2.84
CA LEU A 224 0.99 -25.41 -2.73
C LEU A 224 0.38 -24.59 -3.86
N ARG A 225 0.38 -25.14 -5.08
CA ARG A 225 -0.19 -24.44 -6.25
C ARG A 225 -1.65 -24.05 -6.02
N ASN A 226 -2.45 -24.96 -5.46
CA ASN A 226 -3.87 -24.70 -5.18
C ASN A 226 -4.04 -23.86 -3.91
N ALA A 227 -3.24 -24.14 -2.87
CA ALA A 227 -3.26 -23.39 -1.61
C ALA A 227 -2.91 -21.90 -1.79
N MET A 228 -2.17 -21.55 -2.85
CA MET A 228 -1.82 -20.14 -3.14
C MET A 228 -2.97 -19.31 -3.73
N ILE A 229 -4.04 -19.92 -4.22
CA ILE A 229 -5.16 -19.17 -4.83
C ILE A 229 -5.77 -18.14 -3.85
N PRO A 230 -6.22 -18.53 -2.63
CA PRO A 230 -6.72 -17.56 -1.67
C PRO A 230 -5.62 -16.59 -1.18
N VAL A 231 -4.36 -17.04 -1.10
CA VAL A 231 -3.22 -16.21 -0.66
C VAL A 231 -2.97 -15.06 -1.65
N ILE A 232 -2.99 -15.34 -2.96
CA ILE A 232 -2.81 -14.31 -4.00
C ILE A 232 -3.94 -13.26 -3.92
N THR A 233 -5.16 -13.68 -3.64
CA THR A 233 -6.29 -12.76 -3.47
C THR A 233 -6.04 -11.80 -2.30
N VAL A 234 -5.62 -12.32 -1.15
CA VAL A 234 -5.32 -11.49 0.02
C VAL A 234 -4.10 -10.61 -0.22
N LEU A 235 -3.07 -11.08 -0.92
CA LEU A 235 -1.92 -10.26 -1.32
C LEU A 235 -2.34 -9.03 -2.11
N GLY A 236 -3.26 -9.17 -3.06
CA GLY A 236 -3.79 -8.05 -3.83
C GLY A 236 -4.50 -7.01 -2.95
N LEU A 237 -5.38 -7.46 -2.05
CA LEU A 237 -6.07 -6.58 -1.10
C LEU A 237 -5.10 -5.89 -0.14
N GLN A 238 -4.08 -6.60 0.33
CA GLN A 238 -3.09 -6.08 1.26
C GLN A 238 -2.09 -5.11 0.62
N PHE A 239 -1.94 -5.14 -0.70
CA PHE A 239 -1.12 -4.15 -1.41
C PHE A 239 -1.64 -2.72 -1.14
N GLY A 240 -2.96 -2.51 -1.22
CA GLY A 240 -3.55 -1.22 -0.90
C GLY A 240 -3.35 -0.80 0.56
N ALA A 241 -3.48 -1.75 1.49
CA ALA A 241 -3.22 -1.50 2.91
C ALA A 241 -1.74 -1.16 3.19
N LEU A 242 -0.80 -1.80 2.47
CA LEU A 242 0.62 -1.47 2.55
C LEU A 242 0.92 -0.05 2.05
N LEU A 243 0.28 0.38 0.96
CA LEU A 243 0.43 1.76 0.46
C LEU A 243 -0.01 2.79 1.51
N ALA A 244 -1.11 2.54 2.21
CA ALA A 244 -1.56 3.40 3.31
C ALA A 244 -0.61 3.32 4.52
N GLY A 245 -0.10 2.13 4.84
CA GLY A 245 0.87 1.90 5.92
C GLY A 245 2.28 2.42 5.64
N ALA A 246 2.61 2.65 4.37
CA ALA A 246 3.91 3.17 3.95
C ALA A 246 4.22 4.53 4.58
N ILE A 247 3.23 5.39 4.82
CA ILE A 247 3.38 6.73 5.41
C ILE A 247 4.23 6.69 6.68
N VAL A 248 3.90 5.82 7.61
CA VAL A 248 4.59 5.71 8.90
C VAL A 248 6.02 5.18 8.72
N THR A 249 6.19 4.14 7.93
CA THR A 249 7.50 3.53 7.66
C THR A 249 8.41 4.49 6.91
N GLU A 250 7.91 5.17 5.88
CA GLU A 250 8.66 6.18 5.14
C GLU A 250 9.13 7.32 6.04
N THR A 251 8.29 7.72 7.01
CA THR A 251 8.65 8.76 7.96
C THR A 251 9.74 8.30 8.92
N ILE A 252 9.62 7.10 9.51
CA ILE A 252 10.60 6.52 10.45
C ILE A 252 11.96 6.38 9.78
N PHE A 253 12.01 5.81 8.59
CA PHE A 253 13.26 5.56 7.88
C PHE A 253 13.72 6.71 6.99
N SER A 254 13.03 7.85 7.02
CA SER A 254 13.29 8.98 6.11
C SER A 254 13.32 8.59 4.63
N TRP A 255 12.53 7.57 4.25
CA TRP A 255 12.39 7.12 2.87
C TRP A 255 11.66 8.18 2.04
N PRO A 256 12.17 8.56 0.83
CA PRO A 256 11.64 9.71 0.10
C PRO A 256 10.38 9.39 -0.71
N GLY A 257 9.39 8.72 -0.12
CA GLY A 257 8.15 8.35 -0.78
C GLY A 257 7.04 9.40 -0.66
N ILE A 258 5.84 9.03 -1.21
CA ILE A 258 4.65 9.90 -1.24
C ILE A 258 4.03 10.05 0.16
N GLY A 259 4.12 9.04 1.02
CA GLY A 259 3.61 9.12 2.38
C GLY A 259 4.37 10.14 3.21
N ARG A 260 5.72 10.15 3.15
CA ARG A 260 6.52 11.18 3.79
C ARG A 260 6.26 12.56 3.19
N LEU A 261 6.11 12.66 1.87
CA LEU A 261 5.73 13.91 1.21
C LEU A 261 4.38 14.44 1.73
N THR A 262 3.41 13.55 1.96
CA THR A 262 2.11 13.90 2.56
C THR A 262 2.27 14.51 3.95
N ILE A 263 3.08 13.89 4.83
CA ILE A 263 3.35 14.41 6.17
C ILE A 263 4.04 15.78 6.09
N GLN A 264 5.01 15.95 5.20
CA GLN A 264 5.67 17.22 4.97
C GLN A 264 4.69 18.29 4.48
N ALA A 265 3.80 17.94 3.55
CA ALA A 265 2.76 18.84 3.05
C ALA A 265 1.80 19.28 4.17
N ILE A 266 1.36 18.36 5.03
CA ILE A 266 0.51 18.65 6.19
C ILE A 266 1.24 19.60 7.16
N SER A 267 2.49 19.30 7.52
CA SER A 267 3.29 20.11 8.45
C SER A 267 3.54 21.52 7.90
N ASN A 268 3.66 21.64 6.60
CA ASN A 268 3.86 22.93 5.90
C ASN A 268 2.54 23.64 5.55
N ARG A 269 1.39 23.05 5.88
CA ARG A 269 0.06 23.56 5.51
C ARG A 269 -0.12 23.79 4.00
N ASP A 270 0.52 22.94 3.18
CA ASP A 270 0.42 23.00 1.72
C ASP A 270 -0.77 22.16 1.24
N TYR A 271 -1.96 22.78 1.26
CA TYR A 271 -3.23 22.10 1.01
C TYR A 271 -3.32 21.42 -0.36
N TYR A 272 -2.81 22.09 -1.41
CA TYR A 272 -2.82 21.51 -2.77
C TYR A 272 -1.93 20.29 -2.86
N LEU A 273 -0.77 20.33 -2.20
CA LEU A 273 0.11 19.17 -2.16
C LEU A 273 -0.48 18.03 -1.34
N VAL A 274 -1.12 18.33 -0.19
CA VAL A 274 -1.87 17.34 0.62
C VAL A 274 -2.96 16.69 -0.24
N GLN A 275 -3.77 17.51 -0.90
CA GLN A 275 -4.86 17.07 -1.76
C GLN A 275 -4.35 16.19 -2.90
N GLY A 276 -3.28 16.61 -3.57
CA GLY A 276 -2.66 15.83 -4.64
C GLY A 276 -2.09 14.49 -4.17
N CYS A 277 -1.41 14.46 -3.02
CA CYS A 277 -0.88 13.23 -2.44
C CYS A 277 -1.99 12.24 -2.05
N ILE A 278 -3.04 12.71 -1.38
CA ILE A 278 -4.19 11.87 -0.99
C ILE A 278 -4.92 11.35 -2.24
N LEU A 279 -5.09 12.20 -3.26
CA LEU A 279 -5.68 11.79 -4.53
C LEU A 279 -4.85 10.69 -5.21
N ALA A 280 -3.54 10.86 -5.30
CA ALA A 280 -2.65 9.87 -5.91
C ALA A 280 -2.68 8.53 -5.16
N ILE A 281 -2.64 8.55 -3.81
CA ILE A 281 -2.76 7.35 -2.98
C ILE A 281 -4.13 6.68 -3.20
N GLY A 282 -5.21 7.46 -3.18
CA GLY A 282 -6.57 6.96 -3.36
C GLY A 282 -6.80 6.34 -4.74
N LEU A 283 -6.36 7.01 -5.81
CA LEU A 283 -6.44 6.47 -7.18
C LEU A 283 -5.60 5.20 -7.34
N THR A 284 -4.43 5.13 -6.70
CA THR A 284 -3.61 3.92 -6.71
C THR A 284 -4.32 2.77 -6.01
N TYR A 285 -4.94 3.03 -4.86
CA TYR A 285 -5.73 2.01 -4.16
C TYR A 285 -6.87 1.46 -5.04
N VAL A 286 -7.59 2.34 -5.73
CA VAL A 286 -8.64 1.95 -6.68
C VAL A 286 -8.09 1.14 -7.84
N ALA A 287 -6.96 1.58 -8.44
CA ALA A 287 -6.32 0.87 -9.55
C ALA A 287 -5.83 -0.52 -9.14
N VAL A 288 -5.22 -0.65 -7.96
CA VAL A 288 -4.74 -1.94 -7.44
C VAL A 288 -5.89 -2.89 -7.15
N ASN A 289 -6.98 -2.41 -6.53
CA ASN A 289 -8.16 -3.25 -6.31
C ASN A 289 -8.78 -3.71 -7.65
N PHE A 290 -8.88 -2.82 -8.62
CA PHE A 290 -9.35 -3.16 -9.95
C PHE A 290 -8.46 -4.24 -10.62
N LEU A 291 -7.13 -4.09 -10.56
CA LEU A 291 -6.19 -5.09 -11.07
C LEU A 291 -6.29 -6.42 -10.33
N THR A 292 -6.46 -6.39 -9.01
CA THR A 292 -6.65 -7.60 -8.18
C THR A 292 -7.90 -8.35 -8.57
N ASP A 293 -9.02 -7.64 -8.80
CA ASP A 293 -10.27 -8.23 -9.26
C ASP A 293 -10.11 -8.88 -10.65
N LEU A 294 -9.37 -8.24 -11.55
CA LEU A 294 -9.05 -8.82 -12.85
C LEU A 294 -8.20 -10.08 -12.73
N LEU A 295 -7.14 -10.05 -11.92
CA LEU A 295 -6.29 -11.20 -11.67
C LEU A 295 -7.08 -12.36 -11.06
N TYR A 296 -7.98 -12.05 -10.11
CA TYR A 296 -8.86 -13.04 -9.51
C TYR A 296 -9.79 -13.71 -10.54
N SER A 297 -10.35 -12.93 -11.46
CA SER A 297 -11.20 -13.45 -12.53
C SER A 297 -10.45 -14.36 -13.51
N VAL A 298 -9.14 -14.14 -13.68
CA VAL A 298 -8.26 -15.00 -14.50
C VAL A 298 -7.88 -16.28 -13.74
N ALA A 299 -7.58 -16.15 -12.44
CA ALA A 299 -7.16 -17.28 -11.60
C ALA A 299 -8.31 -18.26 -11.28
N ASN A 300 -9.54 -17.76 -11.16
CA ASN A 300 -10.71 -18.58 -10.85
C ASN A 300 -11.78 -18.52 -11.96
N PRO A 301 -11.76 -19.44 -12.93
CA PRO A 301 -12.71 -19.46 -14.04
C PRO A 301 -14.18 -19.66 -13.63
N ARG A 302 -14.45 -20.14 -12.41
CA ARG A 302 -15.82 -20.39 -11.91
C ARG A 302 -16.62 -19.12 -11.62
N ILE A 303 -15.96 -17.97 -11.52
CA ILE A 303 -16.62 -16.67 -11.25
C ILE A 303 -17.06 -15.98 -12.56
N ARG A 304 -16.81 -16.58 -13.68
CA ARG A 304 -17.14 -16.04 -15.02
C ARG A 304 -18.59 -16.24 -15.46
N GLN A 305 -19.43 -16.82 -14.61
CA GLN A 305 -20.85 -17.03 -14.87
C GLN A 305 -21.72 -15.87 -14.41
#